data_419db8a5978ca9a5e16aed2a1e8aa1a0
#
_entry.id   419db8a5978ca9a5e16aed2a1e8aa1a0
#
_cell.length_a   1.000
_cell.length_b   1.000
_cell.length_c   1.000
_cell.angle_alpha   90.00
_cell.angle_beta   90.00
_cell.angle_gamma   90.00
#
_symmetry.space_group_name_H-M   'P 1'
#
loop_
_entity.id
_entity.type
_entity.pdbx_description
1 polymer ?
#
loop_
_entity_poly.entity_id
_entity_poly.type
_entity_poly.pdbx_seq_one_letter_code
_entity_poly.pdbx_strand_id
1 'polypeptide(L)'
;GGVGGQRASSAAVDRFETLASRFSRSRTTIGHTIDLAQADVLAIGQELGGVSGTTVTGLIAPGRIERDAPGDVALDINPDMDWYVINIGDSRTYHMDVDSDGQWDASTLCRITRDHSRRQEAIDSGEMLPEDAVIIPRNIITQCIGDPDGINPDFFAVRPTGRFIICSDGLHGEVDDAAIAATAAACADPQTAVDELIRIALEAGGTDNVTVIVLDI
;
A
#
# COMPACT_ATOMS: atom_id res chain seq x y z
N GLY A 1 -9.31 -9.45 -7.18
CA GLY A 1 -10.53 -9.90 -7.78
C GLY A 1 -10.40 -10.73 -9.04
N GLY A 2 -11.51 -10.97 -9.69
CA GLY A 2 -11.57 -11.80 -10.88
C GLY A 2 -11.32 -13.28 -10.61
N VAL A 3 -10.89 -14.06 -11.67
CA VAL A 3 -10.59 -15.46 -11.51
C VAL A 3 -9.21 -15.66 -10.88
N GLY A 4 -9.11 -16.52 -9.85
CA GLY A 4 -7.83 -16.87 -9.23
C GLY A 4 -7.16 -15.76 -8.44
N GLY A 5 -7.89 -14.84 -7.81
CA GLY A 5 -7.35 -13.70 -7.04
C GLY A 5 -6.30 -14.11 -6.00
N GLN A 6 -6.49 -15.24 -5.31
CA GLN A 6 -5.49 -15.77 -4.38
C GLN A 6 -4.17 -16.13 -5.09
N ARG A 7 -4.24 -16.72 -6.28
CA ARG A 7 -3.03 -17.04 -7.07
C ARG A 7 -2.35 -15.77 -7.55
N ALA A 8 -3.12 -14.75 -7.93
CA ALA A 8 -2.60 -13.45 -8.36
C ALA A 8 -1.84 -12.75 -7.22
N SER A 9 -2.44 -12.67 -6.03
CA SER A 9 -1.78 -12.05 -4.87
C SER A 9 -0.52 -12.82 -4.46
N SER A 10 -0.55 -14.17 -4.44
CA SER A 10 0.64 -14.98 -4.13
C SER A 10 1.76 -14.76 -5.14
N ALA A 11 1.45 -14.73 -6.45
CA ALA A 11 2.45 -14.49 -7.49
C ALA A 11 3.11 -13.09 -7.35
N ALA A 12 2.32 -12.06 -7.02
CA ALA A 12 2.85 -10.73 -6.74
C ALA A 12 3.79 -10.76 -5.50
N VAL A 13 3.36 -11.38 -4.40
CA VAL A 13 4.17 -11.52 -3.17
C VAL A 13 5.51 -12.18 -3.47
N ASP A 14 5.54 -13.30 -4.21
CA ASP A 14 6.78 -14.03 -4.56
C ASP A 14 7.78 -13.12 -5.30
N ARG A 15 7.29 -12.22 -6.17
CA ARG A 15 8.15 -11.25 -6.86
C ARG A 15 8.72 -10.20 -5.91
N PHE A 16 7.92 -9.68 -4.98
CA PHE A 16 8.37 -8.71 -3.99
C PHE A 16 9.28 -9.35 -2.93
N GLU A 17 9.10 -10.62 -2.55
CA GLU A 17 10.07 -11.36 -1.72
C GLU A 17 11.44 -11.45 -2.41
N THR A 18 11.44 -11.74 -3.72
CA THR A 18 12.66 -11.74 -4.51
C THR A 18 13.32 -10.35 -4.52
N LEU A 19 12.54 -9.28 -4.65
CA LEU A 19 13.04 -7.90 -4.55
C LEU A 19 13.62 -7.63 -3.17
N ALA A 20 12.95 -8.05 -2.10
CA ALA A 20 13.38 -7.83 -0.71
C ALA A 20 14.75 -8.46 -0.41
N SER A 21 15.11 -9.54 -1.09
CA SER A 21 16.40 -10.21 -0.97
C SER A 21 17.56 -9.49 -1.70
N ARG A 22 17.28 -8.51 -2.56
CA ARG A 22 18.29 -7.79 -3.35
C ARG A 22 19.00 -6.74 -2.50
N PHE A 23 20.30 -6.52 -2.78
CA PHE A 23 21.10 -5.47 -2.14
C PHE A 23 20.64 -4.06 -2.52
N SER A 24 20.20 -3.83 -3.74
CA SER A 24 19.70 -2.54 -4.19
C SER A 24 18.26 -2.64 -4.68
N ARG A 25 17.40 -1.73 -4.16
CA ARG A 25 15.99 -1.59 -4.50
C ARG A 25 15.71 -0.19 -5.01
N SER A 26 16.30 0.13 -6.16
CA SER A 26 16.05 1.38 -6.87
C SER A 26 14.67 1.39 -7.52
N ARG A 27 14.17 2.57 -7.88
CA ARG A 27 12.91 2.72 -8.64
C ARG A 27 12.89 1.83 -9.89
N THR A 28 14.02 1.69 -10.59
CA THR A 28 14.13 0.81 -11.77
C THR A 28 13.96 -0.67 -11.41
N THR A 29 14.59 -1.13 -10.33
CA THR A 29 14.46 -2.53 -9.90
C THR A 29 13.07 -2.84 -9.37
N ILE A 30 12.43 -1.88 -8.70
CA ILE A 30 11.03 -2.00 -8.26
C ILE A 30 10.11 -2.08 -9.48
N GLY A 31 10.26 -1.18 -10.46
CA GLY A 31 9.47 -1.18 -11.70
C GLY A 31 9.59 -2.52 -12.44
N HIS A 32 10.81 -3.03 -12.62
CA HIS A 32 11.00 -4.35 -13.22
C HIS A 32 10.33 -5.49 -12.44
N THR A 33 10.30 -5.41 -11.11
CA THR A 33 9.59 -6.39 -10.27
C THR A 33 8.09 -6.34 -10.52
N ILE A 34 7.53 -5.14 -10.64
CA ILE A 34 6.12 -4.93 -10.98
C ILE A 34 5.81 -5.50 -12.37
N ASP A 35 6.67 -5.28 -13.37
CA ASP A 35 6.50 -5.82 -14.73
C ASP A 35 6.47 -7.36 -14.72
N LEU A 36 7.33 -7.99 -13.91
CA LEU A 36 7.34 -9.45 -13.75
C LEU A 36 6.07 -9.95 -13.06
N ALA A 37 5.60 -9.28 -12.00
CA ALA A 37 4.35 -9.62 -11.34
C ALA A 37 3.14 -9.47 -12.29
N GLN A 38 3.13 -8.41 -13.10
CA GLN A 38 2.11 -8.18 -14.14
C GLN A 38 2.07 -9.34 -15.13
N ALA A 39 3.21 -9.77 -15.64
CA ALA A 39 3.30 -10.88 -16.59
C ALA A 39 2.80 -12.20 -15.98
N ASP A 40 3.16 -12.50 -14.73
CA ASP A 40 2.72 -13.71 -14.04
C ASP A 40 1.20 -13.73 -13.82
N VAL A 41 0.62 -12.60 -13.40
CA VAL A 41 -0.82 -12.52 -13.13
C VAL A 41 -1.63 -12.56 -14.42
N LEU A 42 -1.15 -11.94 -15.50
CA LEU A 42 -1.75 -12.07 -16.82
C LEU A 42 -1.77 -13.53 -17.29
N ALA A 43 -0.66 -14.27 -17.08
CA ALA A 43 -0.59 -15.70 -17.43
C ALA A 43 -1.59 -16.53 -16.62
N ILE A 44 -1.78 -16.22 -15.32
CA ILE A 44 -2.80 -16.88 -14.48
C ILE A 44 -4.21 -16.63 -15.04
N GLY A 45 -4.52 -15.40 -15.43
CA GLY A 45 -5.82 -15.07 -16.06
C GLY A 45 -6.07 -15.85 -17.34
N GLN A 46 -5.05 -15.92 -18.21
CA GLN A 46 -5.13 -16.70 -19.47
C GLN A 46 -5.35 -18.19 -19.21
N GLU A 47 -4.61 -18.78 -18.25
CA GLU A 47 -4.77 -20.19 -17.86
C GLU A 47 -6.19 -20.49 -17.36
N LEU A 48 -6.77 -19.58 -16.58
CA LEU A 48 -8.10 -19.74 -15.98
C LEU A 48 -9.26 -19.27 -16.88
N GLY A 49 -8.96 -18.76 -18.08
CA GLY A 49 -9.95 -18.32 -19.05
C GLY A 49 -10.69 -17.04 -18.66
N GLY A 50 -10.05 -16.14 -17.92
CA GLY A 50 -10.64 -14.88 -17.49
C GLY A 50 -9.58 -13.84 -17.10
N VAL A 51 -10.01 -12.75 -16.48
CA VAL A 51 -9.11 -11.74 -15.94
C VAL A 51 -8.80 -12.07 -14.48
N SER A 52 -7.51 -12.19 -14.16
CA SER A 52 -7.00 -12.32 -12.79
C SER A 52 -6.34 -11.01 -12.37
N GLY A 53 -6.52 -10.59 -11.12
CA GLY A 53 -5.93 -9.33 -10.68
C GLY A 53 -5.71 -9.24 -9.18
N THR A 54 -4.75 -8.39 -8.78
CA THR A 54 -4.49 -8.03 -7.39
C THR A 54 -4.02 -6.58 -7.29
N THR A 55 -4.37 -5.89 -6.20
CA THR A 55 -3.78 -4.60 -5.85
C THR A 55 -2.42 -4.80 -5.21
N VAL A 56 -1.58 -3.77 -5.24
CA VAL A 56 -0.31 -3.72 -4.50
C VAL A 56 -0.12 -2.33 -3.93
N THR A 57 0.09 -2.24 -2.63
CA THR A 57 0.57 -1.02 -1.97
C THR A 57 1.61 -1.41 -0.94
N GLY A 58 2.55 -0.53 -0.65
CA GLY A 58 3.56 -0.83 0.37
C GLY A 58 4.74 0.13 0.38
N LEU A 59 5.51 0.03 1.46
CA LEU A 59 6.73 0.80 1.70
C LEU A 59 7.95 -0.07 1.35
N ILE A 60 8.83 0.46 0.51
CA ILE A 60 10.06 -0.21 0.08
C ILE A 60 11.27 0.60 0.54
N ALA A 61 12.05 0.00 1.45
CA ALA A 61 13.33 0.55 1.84
C ALA A 61 14.35 0.42 0.69
N PRO A 62 15.27 1.40 0.53
CA PRO A 62 16.40 1.24 -0.39
C PRO A 62 17.25 0.04 0.03
N GLY A 63 18.05 -0.49 -0.86
CA GLY A 63 18.86 -1.66 -0.59
C GLY A 63 19.87 -1.46 0.55
N ARG A 64 20.52 -2.54 0.95
CA ARG A 64 21.62 -2.52 1.91
C ARG A 64 22.89 -1.99 1.26
N ILE A 65 23.73 -1.28 2.02
CA ILE A 65 25.11 -0.99 1.63
C ILE A 65 25.96 -2.22 2.03
N GLU A 66 26.70 -2.81 1.09
CA GLU A 66 27.78 -3.73 1.46
C GLU A 66 28.86 -2.97 2.22
N ARG A 67 29.15 -3.37 3.47
CA ARG A 67 30.39 -3.01 4.13
C ARG A 67 31.39 -4.15 3.96
N ASP A 68 32.62 -3.79 3.62
CA ASP A 68 33.75 -4.71 3.39
C ASP A 68 34.24 -5.48 4.65
N ALA A 69 33.44 -5.60 5.72
CA ALA A 69 33.86 -6.28 6.95
C ALA A 69 32.92 -7.44 7.32
N PRO A 70 33.45 -8.67 7.49
CA PRO A 70 32.65 -9.79 7.95
C PRO A 70 32.31 -9.64 9.43
N GLY A 71 31.02 -9.52 9.76
CA GLY A 71 30.49 -9.60 11.11
C GLY A 71 29.52 -8.54 11.56
N ASP A 72 29.41 -7.39 10.91
CA ASP A 72 28.48 -6.33 11.28
C ASP A 72 27.24 -6.37 10.37
N VAL A 73 26.17 -7.01 10.86
CA VAL A 73 24.84 -6.93 10.23
C VAL A 73 24.14 -5.66 10.74
N ALA A 74 24.74 -4.51 10.51
CA ALA A 74 24.01 -3.28 10.60
C ALA A 74 23.14 -3.13 9.34
N LEU A 75 21.86 -2.87 9.50
CA LEU A 75 20.97 -2.43 8.42
C LEU A 75 21.38 -1.00 8.03
N ASP A 76 22.52 -0.85 7.35
CA ASP A 76 22.90 0.44 6.79
C ASP A 76 22.03 0.71 5.58
N ILE A 77 20.91 1.34 5.83
CA ILE A 77 20.08 1.97 4.80
C ILE A 77 20.90 3.15 4.31
N ASN A 78 21.15 3.22 3.00
CA ASN A 78 21.82 4.38 2.42
C ASN A 78 20.94 5.61 2.64
N PRO A 79 21.36 6.60 3.47
CA PRO A 79 20.55 7.78 3.75
C PRO A 79 20.32 8.67 2.52
N ASP A 80 21.13 8.48 1.47
CA ASP A 80 21.02 9.22 0.21
C ASP A 80 20.09 8.55 -0.81
N MET A 81 19.49 7.38 -0.47
CA MET A 81 18.52 6.71 -1.32
C MET A 81 17.10 6.91 -0.81
N ASP A 82 16.19 7.25 -1.71
CA ASP A 82 14.78 7.41 -1.40
C ASP A 82 14.12 6.09 -0.98
N TRP A 83 13.32 6.15 0.07
CA TRP A 83 12.31 5.16 0.34
C TRP A 83 11.12 5.43 -0.57
N TYR A 84 10.47 4.39 -1.04
CA TYR A 84 9.32 4.51 -1.92
C TYR A 84 8.08 3.89 -1.31
N VAL A 85 6.98 4.63 -1.31
CA VAL A 85 5.65 4.05 -1.28
C VAL A 85 5.25 3.79 -2.73
N ILE A 86 4.83 2.55 -3.03
CA ILE A 86 4.29 2.17 -4.34
C ILE A 86 2.79 1.94 -4.22
N ASN A 87 2.05 2.18 -5.29
CA ASN A 87 0.63 1.89 -5.35
C ASN A 87 0.16 1.45 -6.74
N ILE A 88 -0.65 0.38 -6.77
CA ILE A 88 -1.43 -0.09 -7.91
C ILE A 88 -2.74 -0.61 -7.35
N GLY A 89 -3.84 0.10 -7.59
CA GLY A 89 -5.16 -0.22 -7.05
C GLY A 89 -5.64 0.80 -6.03
N ASP A 90 -6.55 0.41 -5.18
CA ASP A 90 -7.24 1.22 -4.18
C ASP A 90 -6.87 0.91 -2.73
N SER A 91 -5.92 0.02 -2.51
CA SER A 91 -5.29 -0.14 -1.19
C SER A 91 -4.49 1.12 -0.84
N ARG A 92 -4.37 1.46 0.43
CA ARG A 92 -3.82 2.75 0.85
C ARG A 92 -2.62 2.63 1.75
N THR A 93 -1.73 3.62 1.64
CA THR A 93 -0.66 3.88 2.59
C THR A 93 -0.80 5.30 3.12
N TYR A 94 -0.84 5.41 4.44
CA TYR A 94 -0.87 6.67 5.18
C TYR A 94 0.44 6.85 5.95
N HIS A 95 0.72 8.10 6.31
CA HIS A 95 1.82 8.49 7.17
C HIS A 95 1.33 9.39 8.29
N MET A 96 1.93 9.27 9.48
CA MET A 96 1.66 10.08 10.66
C MET A 96 2.97 10.42 11.37
N ASP A 97 3.11 11.66 11.83
CA ASP A 97 4.23 12.12 12.63
C ASP A 97 3.88 12.16 14.13
N VAL A 98 4.91 12.33 14.95
CA VAL A 98 4.76 12.63 16.38
C VAL A 98 4.71 14.15 16.61
N ASP A 99 4.08 14.55 17.71
CA ASP A 99 4.11 15.93 18.20
C ASP A 99 5.44 16.26 18.91
N SER A 100 5.53 17.47 19.49
CA SER A 100 6.72 17.94 20.23
C SER A 100 7.02 17.13 21.49
N ASP A 101 6.06 16.40 22.02
CA ASP A 101 6.18 15.57 23.22
C ASP A 101 6.46 14.09 22.87
N GLY A 102 6.60 13.79 21.57
CA GLY A 102 6.86 12.44 21.06
C GLY A 102 5.65 11.52 21.06
N GLN A 103 4.44 12.09 21.12
CA GLN A 103 3.19 11.33 20.99
C GLN A 103 2.70 11.38 19.55
N TRP A 104 2.04 10.30 19.10
CA TRP A 104 1.45 10.27 17.76
C TRP A 104 0.39 11.36 17.61
N ASP A 105 0.51 12.19 16.57
CA ASP A 105 -0.39 13.31 16.32
C ASP A 105 -1.38 12.97 15.19
N ALA A 106 -2.63 12.71 15.56
CA ALA A 106 -3.70 12.41 14.64
C ALA A 106 -3.90 13.47 13.55
N SER A 107 -3.58 14.75 13.86
CA SER A 107 -3.74 15.85 12.91
C SER A 107 -2.73 15.82 11.76
N THR A 108 -1.65 15.05 11.90
CA THR A 108 -0.59 14.90 10.90
C THR A 108 -0.86 13.76 9.93
N LEU A 109 -1.92 12.94 10.16
CA LEU A 109 -2.21 11.84 9.25
C LEU A 109 -2.39 12.36 7.82
N CYS A 110 -1.58 11.88 6.92
CA CYS A 110 -1.73 12.15 5.49
C CYS A 110 -1.78 10.84 4.70
N ARG A 111 -2.69 10.78 3.75
CA ARG A 111 -2.72 9.68 2.78
C ARG A 111 -1.68 9.94 1.71
N ILE A 112 -0.67 9.06 1.61
CA ILE A 112 0.40 9.15 0.61
C ILE A 112 -0.11 8.68 -0.75
N THR A 113 -0.83 7.56 -0.77
CA THR A 113 -1.31 6.93 -2.00
C THR A 113 -2.58 7.58 -2.53
N ARG A 114 -2.79 7.44 -3.83
CA ARG A 114 -4.01 7.83 -4.53
C ARG A 114 -4.69 6.59 -5.06
N ASP A 115 -6.00 6.47 -4.83
CA ASP A 115 -6.74 5.29 -5.28
C ASP A 115 -6.82 5.26 -6.81
N HIS A 116 -6.46 4.15 -7.42
CA HIS A 116 -6.78 3.88 -8.82
C HIS A 116 -8.21 3.37 -8.90
N SER A 117 -9.16 4.29 -8.81
CA SER A 117 -10.58 4.01 -8.83
C SER A 117 -11.35 5.03 -9.67
N ARG A 118 -12.47 4.60 -10.25
CA ARG A 118 -13.32 5.49 -11.05
C ARG A 118 -13.79 6.71 -10.26
N ARG A 119 -14.06 6.52 -8.96
CA ARG A 119 -14.43 7.62 -8.06
C ARG A 119 -13.30 8.66 -7.95
N GLN A 120 -12.07 8.21 -7.70
CA GLN A 120 -10.93 9.11 -7.58
C GLN A 120 -10.63 9.82 -8.89
N GLU A 121 -10.70 9.12 -10.03
CA GLU A 121 -10.50 9.72 -11.34
C GLU A 121 -11.52 10.83 -11.65
N ALA A 122 -12.80 10.64 -11.30
CA ALA A 122 -13.83 11.64 -11.49
C ALA A 122 -13.59 12.92 -10.66
N ILE A 123 -13.03 12.76 -9.44
CA ILE A 123 -12.63 13.89 -8.59
C ILE A 123 -11.44 14.63 -9.20
N ASP A 124 -10.43 13.90 -9.61
CA ASP A 124 -9.16 14.46 -10.07
C ASP A 124 -9.24 15.15 -11.43
N SER A 125 -10.10 14.63 -12.31
CA SER A 125 -10.40 15.27 -13.60
C SER A 125 -11.29 16.51 -13.46
N GLY A 126 -11.84 16.76 -12.26
CA GLY A 126 -12.83 17.82 -12.02
C GLY A 126 -14.21 17.52 -12.61
N GLU A 127 -14.45 16.27 -13.02
CA GLU A 127 -15.77 15.82 -13.49
C GLU A 127 -16.81 15.89 -12.36
N MET A 128 -16.38 15.58 -11.12
CA MET A 128 -17.22 15.62 -9.93
C MET A 128 -16.50 16.24 -8.75
N LEU A 129 -17.26 16.90 -7.86
CA LEU A 129 -16.77 17.26 -6.53
C LEU A 129 -16.70 16.02 -5.63
N PRO A 130 -15.84 16.01 -4.61
CA PRO A 130 -15.71 14.86 -3.71
C PRO A 130 -17.02 14.43 -3.06
N GLU A 131 -17.88 15.38 -2.69
CA GLU A 131 -19.21 15.15 -2.11
C GLU A 131 -20.19 14.51 -3.10
N ASP A 132 -20.07 14.79 -4.40
CA ASP A 132 -20.93 14.22 -5.44
C ASP A 132 -20.42 12.86 -5.91
N ALA A 133 -19.11 12.65 -5.88
CA ALA A 133 -18.47 11.40 -6.33
C ALA A 133 -18.83 10.18 -5.46
N VAL A 134 -19.49 10.39 -4.32
CA VAL A 134 -19.97 9.29 -3.44
C VAL A 134 -20.98 8.38 -4.12
N ILE A 135 -21.63 8.83 -5.20
CA ILE A 135 -22.55 8.02 -6.02
C ILE A 135 -21.82 6.92 -6.81
N ILE A 136 -20.53 7.10 -7.08
CA ILE A 136 -19.73 6.10 -7.78
C ILE A 136 -19.35 5.01 -6.76
N PRO A 137 -19.64 3.72 -7.03
CA PRO A 137 -19.22 2.63 -6.16
C PRO A 137 -17.72 2.63 -5.90
N ARG A 138 -17.31 2.40 -4.64
CA ARG A 138 -15.89 2.44 -4.25
C ARG A 138 -15.06 1.33 -4.88
N ASN A 139 -15.67 0.17 -5.11
CA ASN A 139 -15.04 -1.04 -5.63
C ASN A 139 -14.79 -1.06 -7.14
N ILE A 140 -15.01 0.07 -7.84
CA ILE A 140 -14.66 0.17 -9.27
C ILE A 140 -13.23 0.66 -9.38
N ILE A 141 -12.30 -0.28 -9.33
CA ILE A 141 -10.87 -0.01 -9.54
C ILE A 141 -10.56 0.13 -11.03
N THR A 142 -9.61 0.99 -11.36
CA THR A 142 -9.18 1.30 -12.74
C THR A 142 -7.80 0.77 -13.08
N GLN A 143 -7.06 0.26 -12.08
CA GLN A 143 -5.78 -0.42 -12.28
C GLN A 143 -5.59 -1.51 -11.23
N CYS A 144 -5.08 -2.66 -11.67
CA CYS A 144 -4.59 -3.73 -10.81
C CYS A 144 -3.47 -4.50 -11.53
N ILE A 145 -2.59 -5.16 -10.80
CA ILE A 145 -1.67 -6.11 -11.41
C ILE A 145 -2.50 -7.22 -12.06
N GLY A 146 -2.25 -7.49 -13.34
CA GLY A 146 -3.03 -8.41 -14.16
C GLY A 146 -4.05 -7.74 -15.06
N ASP A 147 -4.11 -6.40 -15.09
CA ASP A 147 -4.95 -5.65 -16.02
C ASP A 147 -4.43 -5.84 -17.45
N PRO A 148 -5.25 -6.39 -18.39
CA PRO A 148 -4.83 -6.61 -19.76
C PRO A 148 -4.56 -5.32 -20.55
N ASP A 149 -5.14 -4.19 -20.13
CA ASP A 149 -4.94 -2.88 -20.75
C ASP A 149 -3.63 -2.21 -20.30
N GLY A 150 -2.93 -2.83 -19.34
CA GLY A 150 -1.67 -2.35 -18.78
C GLY A 150 -1.85 -1.61 -17.47
N ILE A 151 -0.73 -1.27 -16.84
CA ILE A 151 -0.69 -0.59 -15.54
C ILE A 151 0.27 0.60 -15.58
N ASN A 152 -0.01 1.61 -14.77
CA ASN A 152 0.86 2.75 -14.53
C ASN A 152 1.08 2.91 -13.01
N PRO A 153 2.10 2.26 -12.43
CA PRO A 153 2.36 2.27 -11.01
C PRO A 153 2.71 3.65 -10.48
N ASP A 154 2.16 4.03 -9.34
CA ASP A 154 2.59 5.21 -8.60
C ASP A 154 3.81 4.93 -7.74
N PHE A 155 4.70 5.93 -7.66
CA PHE A 155 5.89 5.94 -6.82
C PHE A 155 5.98 7.26 -6.07
N PHE A 156 5.93 7.20 -4.75
CA PHE A 156 6.07 8.36 -3.89
C PHE A 156 7.37 8.23 -3.09
N ALA A 157 8.31 9.16 -3.28
CA ALA A 157 9.50 9.24 -2.45
C ALA A 157 9.11 9.74 -1.06
N VAL A 158 9.52 9.04 -0.01
CA VAL A 158 9.15 9.35 1.37
C VAL A 158 10.36 9.35 2.29
N ARG A 159 10.27 10.07 3.41
CA ARG A 159 11.24 9.99 4.49
C ARG A 159 10.93 8.77 5.37
N PRO A 160 11.94 8.01 5.80
CA PRO A 160 11.76 6.85 6.67
C PRO A 160 11.65 7.27 8.15
N THR A 161 10.65 8.04 8.48
CA THR A 161 10.36 8.53 9.84
C THR A 161 8.88 8.47 10.10
N GLY A 162 8.48 8.37 11.38
CA GLY A 162 7.08 8.39 11.76
C GLY A 162 6.40 7.01 11.65
N ARG A 163 5.08 7.03 11.62
CA ARG A 163 4.23 5.84 11.54
C ARG A 163 3.63 5.71 10.15
N PHE A 164 3.83 4.55 9.53
CA PHE A 164 3.15 4.20 8.28
C PHE A 164 2.02 3.23 8.58
N ILE A 165 0.85 3.47 7.97
CA ILE A 165 -0.32 2.58 8.04
C ILE A 165 -0.63 2.15 6.61
N ILE A 166 -0.57 0.85 6.35
CA ILE A 166 -0.82 0.25 5.05
C ILE A 166 -2.05 -0.63 5.17
N CYS A 167 -3.06 -0.43 4.34
CA CYS A 167 -4.31 -1.17 4.49
C CYS A 167 -5.01 -1.47 3.16
N SER A 168 -5.82 -2.53 3.19
CA SER A 168 -6.80 -2.83 2.15
C SER A 168 -8.03 -1.92 2.28
N ASP A 169 -8.89 -1.95 1.26
CA ASP A 169 -10.18 -1.27 1.22
C ASP A 169 -11.15 -1.73 2.32
N GLY A 170 -10.99 -2.93 2.86
CA GLY A 170 -11.75 -3.40 4.02
C GLY A 170 -11.60 -2.53 5.28
N LEU A 171 -10.51 -1.74 5.42
CA LEU A 171 -10.40 -0.75 6.49
C LEU A 171 -11.05 0.57 6.07
N HIS A 172 -10.52 1.24 5.05
CA HIS A 172 -10.95 2.59 4.68
C HIS A 172 -12.31 2.66 3.95
N GLY A 173 -12.87 1.51 3.60
CA GLY A 173 -14.23 1.36 3.11
C GLY A 173 -15.27 1.49 4.22
N GLU A 174 -14.93 1.04 5.42
CA GLU A 174 -15.80 1.04 6.60
C GLU A 174 -15.54 2.25 7.53
N VAL A 175 -14.27 2.69 7.61
CA VAL A 175 -13.80 3.68 8.58
C VAL A 175 -13.23 4.89 7.85
N ASP A 176 -13.61 6.10 8.21
CA ASP A 176 -13.08 7.32 7.61
C ASP A 176 -11.65 7.64 8.09
N ASP A 177 -10.95 8.50 7.34
CA ASP A 177 -9.55 8.85 7.62
C ASP A 177 -9.39 9.51 9.01
N ALA A 178 -10.41 10.22 9.51
CA ALA A 178 -10.37 10.85 10.83
C ALA A 178 -10.42 9.82 11.97
N ALA A 179 -11.25 8.79 11.82
CA ALA A 179 -11.31 7.69 12.79
C ALA A 179 -10.05 6.81 12.72
N ILE A 180 -9.49 6.58 11.51
CA ILE A 180 -8.19 5.90 11.35
C ILE A 180 -7.10 6.69 12.08
N ALA A 181 -7.04 8.02 11.89
CA ALA A 181 -6.07 8.88 12.54
C ALA A 181 -6.16 8.83 14.07
N ALA A 182 -7.37 9.01 14.60
CA ALA A 182 -7.61 9.02 16.04
C ALA A 182 -7.24 7.67 16.69
N THR A 183 -7.63 6.56 16.05
CA THR A 183 -7.35 5.20 16.55
C THR A 183 -5.85 4.92 16.53
N ALA A 184 -5.18 5.21 15.41
CA ALA A 184 -3.75 4.96 15.28
C ALA A 184 -2.92 5.84 16.23
N ALA A 185 -3.32 7.10 16.46
CA ALA A 185 -2.61 8.00 17.38
C ALA A 185 -2.81 7.60 18.86
N ALA A 186 -3.94 7.01 19.23
CA ALA A 186 -4.20 6.57 20.58
C ALA A 186 -3.37 5.36 21.02
N CYS A 187 -2.77 4.63 20.08
CA CYS A 187 -2.01 3.40 20.33
C CYS A 187 -0.50 3.68 20.23
N ALA A 188 0.23 3.55 21.34
CA ALA A 188 1.68 3.72 21.36
C ALA A 188 2.41 2.58 20.62
N ASP A 189 1.89 1.37 20.71
CA ASP A 189 2.45 0.15 20.10
C ASP A 189 1.80 -0.13 18.74
N PRO A 190 2.58 -0.44 17.67
CA PRO A 190 2.05 -0.67 16.33
C PRO A 190 1.12 -1.88 16.24
N GLN A 191 1.36 -2.97 17.01
CA GLN A 191 0.47 -4.13 17.00
C GLN A 191 -0.90 -3.79 17.62
N THR A 192 -0.89 -3.02 18.72
CA THR A 192 -2.13 -2.52 19.33
C THR A 192 -2.90 -1.64 18.33
N ALA A 193 -2.21 -0.81 17.56
CA ALA A 193 -2.86 -0.01 16.52
C ALA A 193 -3.51 -0.87 15.43
N VAL A 194 -2.83 -1.94 14.98
CA VAL A 194 -3.40 -2.91 14.02
C VAL A 194 -4.68 -3.54 14.59
N ASP A 195 -4.62 -4.06 15.81
CA ASP A 195 -5.75 -4.76 16.44
C ASP A 195 -6.96 -3.84 16.58
N GLU A 196 -6.75 -2.58 17.01
CA GLU A 196 -7.81 -1.60 17.16
C GLU A 196 -8.39 -1.13 15.81
N LEU A 197 -7.54 -0.92 14.79
CA LEU A 197 -7.99 -0.55 13.45
C LEU A 197 -8.86 -1.66 12.83
N ILE A 198 -8.47 -2.93 12.98
CA ILE A 198 -9.27 -4.06 12.53
C ILE A 198 -10.58 -4.13 13.31
N ARG A 199 -10.53 -3.95 14.65
CA ARG A 199 -11.73 -3.99 15.49
C ARG A 199 -12.77 -2.96 15.06
N ILE A 200 -12.37 -1.69 14.85
CA ILE A 200 -13.31 -0.64 14.45
C ILE A 200 -13.88 -0.87 13.05
N ALA A 201 -13.10 -1.45 12.11
CA ALA A 201 -13.59 -1.80 10.79
C ALA A 201 -14.67 -2.91 10.87
N LEU A 202 -14.44 -3.93 11.68
CA LEU A 202 -15.43 -5.01 11.90
C LEU A 202 -16.70 -4.51 12.59
N GLU A 203 -16.58 -3.61 13.55
CA GLU A 203 -17.74 -2.98 14.23
C GLU A 203 -18.53 -2.04 13.31
N ALA A 204 -17.87 -1.39 12.35
CA ALA A 204 -18.53 -0.52 11.37
C ALA A 204 -19.31 -1.28 10.30
N GLY A 205 -19.05 -2.56 10.13
CA GLY A 205 -19.78 -3.39 9.15
C GLY A 205 -19.03 -4.67 8.77
N GLY A 206 -17.70 -4.57 8.60
CA GLY A 206 -16.86 -5.71 8.24
C GLY A 206 -17.29 -6.38 6.93
N THR A 207 -17.64 -5.59 5.92
CA THR A 207 -18.24 -6.11 4.69
C THR A 207 -17.22 -6.76 3.76
N ASP A 208 -15.91 -6.55 4.02
CA ASP A 208 -14.81 -7.15 3.26
C ASP A 208 -13.67 -7.63 4.17
N ASN A 209 -12.70 -8.34 3.60
CA ASN A 209 -11.48 -8.74 4.28
C ASN A 209 -10.65 -7.52 4.66
N VAL A 210 -10.29 -7.40 5.94
CA VAL A 210 -9.49 -6.30 6.46
C VAL A 210 -8.04 -6.74 6.62
N THR A 211 -7.13 -6.06 5.95
CA THR A 211 -5.69 -6.23 6.14
C THR A 211 -5.08 -4.89 6.55
N VAL A 212 -4.30 -4.89 7.63
CA VAL A 212 -3.62 -3.69 8.14
C VAL A 212 -2.19 -4.03 8.54
N ILE A 213 -1.26 -3.17 8.17
CA ILE A 213 0.13 -3.19 8.65
C ILE A 213 0.44 -1.81 9.23
N VAL A 214 1.00 -1.78 10.44
CA VAL A 214 1.51 -0.56 11.06
C VAL A 214 3.00 -0.71 11.28
N LEU A 215 3.77 0.28 10.85
CA LEU A 215 5.23 0.30 10.96
C LEU A 215 5.67 1.65 11.52
N ASP A 216 6.41 1.63 12.63
CA ASP A 216 7.04 2.80 13.23
C ASP A 216 8.54 2.81 12.89
N ILE A 217 9.05 3.97 12.41
CA ILE A 217 10.45 4.15 11.97
C ILE A 217 11.06 5.37 12.67
#